data_f4aa3e9c63200980fa765b28da56d6e1
#
_entry.id   f4aa3e9c63200980fa765b28da56d6e1
#
_cell.length_a   1.000
_cell.length_b   1.000
_cell.length_c   1.000
_cell.angle_alpha   90.00
_cell.angle_beta   90.00
_cell.angle_gamma   90.00
#
_symmetry.space_group_name_H-M   'P 1'
#
loop_
_entity.id
_entity.type
_entity.pdbx_description
1 polymer ?
#
loop_
_entity_poly.entity_id
_entity_poly.type
_entity_poly.pdbx_seq_one_letter_code
_entity_poly.pdbx_strand_id
1 'polypeptide(L)'
;CGLISKPVDLPENMRLLIQRVKNASVSVGGVELSRIGQGLLVLVGVGVEDTDEDMEYLAGKLVRLRIFDDEQGVMNLDVRQVGGEVLVVSQFTLQASTRKGNRPSYVRAAPEAVSRPMYERFTARVAELLGREVPTGEFGADMQVALVNDGPVTIWIDSKMRDC
;
A
#
# COMPACT_ATOMS: atom_id res chain seq x y z
N CYS A 1 -13.05 -13.51 -1.96
CA CYS A 1 -13.57 -12.83 -3.13
C CYS A 1 -14.49 -13.77 -3.89
N GLY A 2 -15.65 -13.35 -4.28
CA GLY A 2 -16.63 -14.20 -4.93
C GLY A 2 -16.15 -14.89 -6.20
N LEU A 3 -16.90 -15.89 -6.61
CA LEU A 3 -16.69 -16.62 -7.86
C LEU A 3 -16.83 -15.65 -9.03
N ILE A 4 -15.73 -15.05 -9.40
CA ILE A 4 -15.71 -14.22 -10.59
C ILE A 4 -15.30 -15.10 -11.76
N SER A 5 -16.29 -15.67 -12.40
CA SER A 5 -16.09 -16.29 -13.71
C SER A 5 -15.94 -15.20 -14.74
N LYS A 6 -15.00 -14.28 -14.58
CA LYS A 6 -14.77 -13.29 -15.60
C LYS A 6 -13.52 -13.58 -16.39
N PRO A 7 -13.65 -13.37 -17.70
CA PRO A 7 -12.49 -13.49 -18.54
C PRO A 7 -11.49 -12.39 -18.22
N VAL A 8 -10.40 -12.62 -18.60
CA VAL A 8 -9.10 -12.09 -18.88
C VAL A 8 -8.87 -10.59 -18.75
N ASP A 9 -9.91 -9.77 -18.82
CA ASP A 9 -9.81 -8.31 -18.85
C ASP A 9 -10.23 -7.71 -17.51
N LEU A 10 -9.57 -8.13 -16.43
CA LEU A 10 -9.72 -7.41 -15.18
C LEU A 10 -9.14 -6.01 -15.38
N PRO A 11 -9.89 -4.96 -15.01
CA PRO A 11 -9.36 -3.61 -15.10
C PRO A 11 -8.09 -3.47 -14.29
N GLU A 12 -7.17 -2.70 -14.81
CA GLU A 12 -5.94 -2.36 -14.13
C GLU A 12 -6.31 -1.48 -12.93
N ASN A 13 -5.96 -1.92 -11.74
CA ASN A 13 -6.45 -1.34 -10.50
C ASN A 13 -5.29 -0.87 -9.64
N MET A 14 -5.50 0.24 -8.95
CA MET A 14 -4.60 0.64 -7.88
C MET A 14 -4.72 -0.33 -6.72
N ARG A 15 -3.59 -0.73 -6.16
CA ARG A 15 -3.53 -1.77 -5.13
C ARG A 15 -2.65 -1.37 -3.97
N LEU A 16 -3.09 -1.75 -2.77
CA LEU A 16 -2.29 -1.61 -1.57
C LEU A 16 -2.06 -2.97 -0.93
N LEU A 17 -0.85 -3.20 -0.48
CA LEU A 17 -0.55 -4.27 0.48
C LEU A 17 -0.15 -3.61 1.78
N ILE A 18 -0.93 -3.84 2.83
CA ILE A 18 -0.82 -3.16 4.12
C ILE A 18 -0.38 -4.16 5.17
N GLN A 19 0.67 -3.84 5.90
CA GLN A 19 1.16 -4.68 7.00
C GLN A 19 1.21 -3.85 8.28
N ARG A 20 0.58 -4.35 9.33
CA ARG A 20 0.70 -3.75 10.66
C ARG A 20 2.08 -4.09 11.22
N VAL A 21 2.82 -3.08 11.68
CA VAL A 21 4.20 -3.25 12.08
C VAL A 21 4.48 -2.69 13.46
N LYS A 22 5.47 -3.29 14.14
CA LYS A 22 6.10 -2.69 15.33
C LYS A 22 7.13 -1.64 14.94
N ASN A 23 7.79 -1.86 13.82
CA ASN A 23 8.71 -0.93 13.19
C ASN A 23 8.91 -1.32 11.74
N ALA A 24 9.33 -0.37 10.92
CA ALA A 24 9.72 -0.61 9.54
C ALA A 24 10.71 0.45 9.09
N SER A 25 11.53 0.10 8.11
CA SER A 25 12.52 1.02 7.55
C SER A 25 12.81 0.72 6.10
N VAL A 26 13.29 1.71 5.37
CA VAL A 26 13.73 1.60 3.99
C VAL A 26 15.16 2.10 3.88
N SER A 27 16.01 1.31 3.24
CA SER A 27 17.39 1.67 2.96
C SER A 27 17.69 1.55 1.46
N VAL A 28 18.56 2.40 0.96
CA VAL A 28 19.09 2.36 -0.41
C VAL A 28 20.60 2.49 -0.34
N GLY A 29 21.30 1.56 -0.97
CA GLY A 29 22.77 1.58 -0.98
C GLY A 29 23.39 1.55 0.41
N GLY A 30 22.74 0.88 1.35
CA GLY A 30 23.22 0.79 2.74
C GLY A 30 22.89 2.01 3.61
N VAL A 31 22.17 2.99 3.08
CA VAL A 31 21.76 4.20 3.80
C VAL A 31 20.28 4.14 4.13
N GLU A 32 19.92 4.27 5.40
CA GLU A 32 18.53 4.32 5.83
C GLU A 32 17.91 5.65 5.44
N LEU A 33 16.83 5.60 4.62
CA LEU A 33 16.11 6.79 4.17
C LEU A 33 14.95 7.14 5.09
N SER A 34 14.24 6.13 5.59
CA SER A 34 13.00 6.31 6.33
C SER A 34 12.85 5.22 7.38
N ARG A 35 12.23 5.58 8.51
CA ARG A 35 11.93 4.64 9.59
C ARG A 35 10.67 5.07 10.30
N ILE A 36 9.86 4.09 10.68
CA ILE A 36 8.71 4.29 11.56
C ILE A 36 8.74 3.31 12.73
N GLY A 37 8.07 3.67 13.82
CA GLY A 37 7.74 2.74 14.91
C GLY A 37 6.44 2.02 14.64
N GLN A 38 5.59 1.90 15.67
CA GLN A 38 4.28 1.26 15.53
C GLN A 38 3.45 1.94 14.44
N GLY A 39 2.88 1.16 13.55
CA GLY A 39 2.03 1.70 12.52
C GLY A 39 1.81 0.73 11.36
N LEU A 40 1.80 1.28 10.16
CA LEU A 40 1.52 0.54 8.94
C LEU A 40 2.64 0.74 7.92
N LEU A 41 3.11 -0.37 7.35
CA LEU A 41 3.92 -0.36 6.13
C LEU A 41 2.97 -0.61 4.95
N VAL A 42 3.01 0.27 3.96
CA VAL A 42 2.08 0.22 2.84
C VAL A 42 2.86 0.16 1.53
N LEU A 43 2.64 -0.91 0.78
CA LEU A 43 3.15 -1.04 -0.59
C LEU A 43 2.07 -0.58 -1.56
N VAL A 44 2.43 0.24 -2.53
CA VAL A 44 1.48 0.86 -3.46
C VAL A 44 1.82 0.48 -4.89
N GLY A 45 0.86 -0.13 -5.58
CA GLY A 45 0.96 -0.41 -7.01
C GLY A 45 -0.09 0.42 -7.77
N VAL A 46 0.35 1.13 -8.81
CA VAL A 46 -0.52 1.96 -9.65
C VAL A 46 -0.74 1.27 -10.99
N GLY A 47 -2.01 1.14 -11.40
CA GLY A 47 -2.38 0.61 -12.70
C GLY A 47 -2.51 1.69 -13.76
N VAL A 48 -2.51 1.29 -15.02
CA VAL A 48 -2.50 2.22 -16.17
C VAL A 48 -3.74 3.11 -16.21
N GLU A 49 -4.90 2.58 -15.78
CA GLU A 49 -6.19 3.29 -15.87
C GLU A 49 -6.66 3.87 -14.53
N ASP A 50 -5.78 3.97 -13.55
CA ASP A 50 -6.16 4.49 -12.23
C ASP A 50 -6.45 5.98 -12.27
N THR A 51 -7.46 6.38 -11.49
CA THR A 51 -7.94 7.75 -11.38
C THR A 51 -7.74 8.29 -9.97
N ASP A 52 -7.96 9.59 -9.80
CA ASP A 52 -7.93 10.20 -8.47
C ASP A 52 -9.01 9.63 -7.55
N GLU A 53 -10.13 9.13 -8.10
CA GLU A 53 -11.15 8.43 -7.31
C GLU A 53 -10.58 7.14 -6.68
N ASP A 54 -9.81 6.38 -7.45
CA ASP A 54 -9.12 5.19 -6.94
C ASP A 54 -8.18 5.56 -5.79
N MET A 55 -7.40 6.60 -5.97
CA MET A 55 -6.45 7.08 -4.97
C MET A 55 -7.17 7.54 -3.69
N GLU A 56 -8.23 8.33 -3.83
CA GLU A 56 -9.01 8.83 -2.68
C GLU A 56 -9.64 7.68 -1.90
N TYR A 57 -10.20 6.70 -2.61
CA TYR A 57 -10.78 5.53 -1.97
C TYR A 57 -9.75 4.78 -1.13
N LEU A 58 -8.58 4.51 -1.71
CA LEU A 58 -7.53 3.76 -1.01
C LEU A 58 -6.91 4.54 0.15
N ALA A 59 -6.65 5.83 -0.03
CA ALA A 59 -6.09 6.66 1.03
C ALA A 59 -7.04 6.73 2.23
N GLY A 60 -8.33 6.95 1.97
CA GLY A 60 -9.35 6.97 3.02
C GLY A 60 -9.50 5.62 3.71
N LYS A 61 -9.53 4.54 2.94
CA LYS A 61 -9.67 3.19 3.50
C LYS A 61 -8.47 2.85 4.38
N LEU A 62 -7.26 3.19 3.93
CA LEU A 62 -6.03 2.91 4.66
C LEU A 62 -6.05 3.50 6.08
N VAL A 63 -6.39 4.79 6.21
CA VAL A 63 -6.33 5.46 7.51
C VAL A 63 -7.49 5.07 8.43
N ARG A 64 -8.56 4.49 7.88
CA ARG A 64 -9.74 4.07 8.64
C ARG A 64 -9.78 2.59 8.97
N LEU A 65 -8.85 1.78 8.46
CA LEU A 65 -8.80 0.35 8.79
C LEU A 65 -8.67 0.16 10.29
N ARG A 66 -9.61 -0.56 10.87
CA ARG A 66 -9.69 -0.80 12.31
C ARG A 66 -8.95 -2.09 12.67
N ILE A 67 -7.64 -2.07 12.53
CA ILE A 67 -6.77 -3.25 12.67
C ILE A 67 -5.79 -3.15 13.83
N PHE A 68 -5.94 -2.16 14.70
CA PHE A 68 -5.17 -2.06 15.94
C PHE A 68 -6.05 -2.45 17.13
N ASP A 69 -5.42 -3.14 18.08
CA ASP A 69 -6.15 -3.65 19.25
C ASP A 69 -6.60 -2.51 20.17
N ASP A 70 -7.83 -2.62 20.66
CA ASP A 70 -8.34 -1.79 21.74
C ASP A 70 -7.95 -2.36 23.12
N GLU A 71 -8.46 -1.77 24.19
CA GLU A 71 -8.15 -2.19 25.55
C GLU A 71 -8.59 -3.61 25.89
N GLN A 72 -9.55 -4.16 25.12
CA GLN A 72 -10.02 -5.54 25.26
C GLN A 72 -9.28 -6.51 24.36
N GLY A 73 -8.26 -6.06 23.61
CA GLY A 73 -7.52 -6.90 22.69
C GLY A 73 -8.26 -7.21 21.39
N VAL A 74 -9.25 -6.40 21.02
CA VAL A 74 -10.05 -6.55 19.79
C VAL A 74 -9.56 -5.56 18.75
N MET A 75 -9.39 -6.01 17.52
CA MET A 75 -9.03 -5.14 16.39
C MET A 75 -10.16 -4.17 16.10
N ASN A 76 -10.06 -2.97 16.62
CA ASN A 76 -11.14 -1.98 16.66
C ASN A 76 -10.69 -0.56 16.38
N LEU A 77 -9.41 -0.26 16.55
CA LEU A 77 -8.88 1.10 16.42
C LEU A 77 -8.13 1.25 15.10
N ASP A 78 -8.20 2.43 14.50
CA ASP A 78 -7.43 2.75 13.30
C ASP A 78 -6.05 3.34 13.67
N VAL A 79 -5.20 3.54 12.67
CA VAL A 79 -3.83 4.01 12.87
C VAL A 79 -3.78 5.40 13.51
N ARG A 80 -4.77 6.23 13.28
CA ARG A 80 -4.87 7.59 13.86
C ARG A 80 -5.14 7.52 15.36
N GLN A 81 -6.05 6.64 15.75
CA GLN A 81 -6.49 6.49 17.15
C GLN A 81 -5.36 5.97 18.04
N VAL A 82 -4.47 5.14 17.52
CA VAL A 82 -3.34 4.62 18.29
C VAL A 82 -2.10 5.51 18.19
N GLY A 83 -2.17 6.62 17.48
CA GLY A 83 -1.01 7.49 17.27
C GLY A 83 0.10 6.85 16.45
N GLY A 84 -0.27 5.93 15.55
CA GLY A 84 0.67 5.21 14.71
C GLY A 84 1.19 6.03 13.55
N GLU A 85 2.23 5.52 12.93
CA GLU A 85 2.86 6.10 11.75
C GLU A 85 2.57 5.28 10.51
N VAL A 86 2.75 5.86 9.33
CA VAL A 86 2.58 5.17 8.04
C VAL A 86 3.83 5.39 7.21
N LEU A 87 4.39 4.30 6.69
CA LEU A 87 5.52 4.32 5.75
C LEU A 87 5.02 3.80 4.40
N VAL A 88 5.16 4.60 3.35
CA VAL A 88 4.66 4.28 2.01
C VAL A 88 5.80 3.98 1.06
N VAL A 89 5.72 2.84 0.38
CA VAL A 89 6.72 2.39 -0.58
C VAL A 89 6.04 2.04 -1.91
N SER A 90 6.55 2.57 -3.01
CA SER A 90 6.04 2.19 -4.32
C SER A 90 6.44 0.76 -4.68
N GLN A 91 5.51 -0.01 -5.25
CA GLN A 91 5.72 -1.42 -5.57
C GLN A 91 4.94 -1.78 -6.84
N PHE A 92 5.55 -1.55 -8.01
CA PHE A 92 4.88 -1.83 -9.28
C PHE A 92 4.56 -3.33 -9.47
N THR A 93 5.31 -4.21 -8.81
CA THR A 93 5.11 -5.66 -8.91
C THR A 93 3.78 -6.13 -8.33
N LEU A 94 3.05 -5.27 -7.58
CA LEU A 94 1.68 -5.57 -7.18
C LEU A 94 0.75 -5.68 -8.38
N GLN A 95 1.14 -5.14 -9.54
CA GLN A 95 0.39 -5.22 -10.79
C GLN A 95 0.80 -6.42 -11.64
N ALA A 96 1.61 -7.31 -11.09
CA ALA A 96 2.07 -8.48 -11.81
C ALA A 96 0.92 -9.42 -12.20
N SER A 97 1.00 -9.94 -13.42
CA SER A 97 0.18 -11.05 -13.85
C SER A 97 1.04 -12.30 -13.95
N THR A 98 0.65 -13.35 -13.26
CA THR A 98 1.33 -14.64 -13.27
C THR A 98 0.51 -15.70 -13.99
N ARG A 99 -0.45 -15.27 -14.77
CA ARG A 99 -1.41 -16.14 -15.45
C ARG A 99 -0.77 -17.08 -16.46
N LYS A 100 0.23 -16.60 -17.19
CA LYS A 100 0.93 -17.37 -18.22
C LYS A 100 2.37 -17.60 -17.82
N GLY A 101 2.72 -18.85 -17.53
CA GLY A 101 4.08 -19.23 -17.20
C GLY A 101 4.56 -18.66 -15.86
N ASN A 102 5.87 -18.73 -15.66
CA ASN A 102 6.49 -18.40 -14.38
C ASN A 102 7.21 -17.05 -14.37
N ARG A 103 7.23 -16.36 -15.51
CA ARG A 103 7.76 -14.99 -15.59
C ARG A 103 6.58 -14.02 -15.44
N PRO A 104 6.55 -13.24 -14.35
CA PRO A 104 5.46 -12.26 -14.18
C PRO A 104 5.44 -11.25 -15.32
N SER A 105 4.24 -10.89 -15.76
CA SER A 105 4.03 -9.81 -16.71
C SER A 105 3.61 -8.54 -15.97
N TYR A 106 4.16 -7.40 -16.35
CA TYR A 106 3.87 -6.11 -15.73
C TYR A 106 3.16 -5.15 -16.68
N VAL A 107 2.46 -5.67 -17.69
CA VAL A 107 1.76 -4.84 -18.68
C VAL A 107 0.67 -3.98 -18.03
N ARG A 108 0.18 -4.35 -16.85
CA ARG A 108 -0.85 -3.62 -16.12
C ARG A 108 -0.28 -2.52 -15.22
N ALA A 109 1.03 -2.52 -15.01
CA ALA A 109 1.67 -1.49 -14.21
C ALA A 109 1.76 -0.19 -15.01
N ALA A 110 1.38 0.93 -14.40
CA ALA A 110 1.50 2.22 -15.03
C ALA A 110 2.99 2.58 -15.21
N PRO A 111 3.35 3.23 -16.34
CA PRO A 111 4.71 3.73 -16.52
C PRO A 111 5.02 4.83 -15.50
N GLU A 112 6.30 5.09 -15.25
CA GLU A 112 6.74 6.07 -14.25
C GLU A 112 6.07 7.43 -14.42
N ALA A 113 5.91 7.90 -15.64
CA ALA A 113 5.28 9.20 -15.92
C ALA A 113 3.86 9.31 -15.38
N VAL A 114 3.16 8.18 -15.20
CA VAL A 114 1.80 8.12 -14.65
C VAL A 114 1.83 7.71 -13.18
N SER A 115 2.60 6.68 -12.85
CA SER A 115 2.60 6.09 -11.51
C SER A 115 3.24 7.00 -10.46
N ARG A 116 4.32 7.70 -10.80
CA ARG A 116 5.01 8.57 -9.85
C ARG A 116 4.13 9.73 -9.35
N PRO A 117 3.48 10.51 -10.21
CA PRO A 117 2.56 11.56 -9.73
C PRO A 117 1.39 11.01 -8.91
N MET A 118 0.83 9.88 -9.29
CA MET A 118 -0.26 9.24 -8.55
C MET A 118 0.21 8.79 -7.17
N TYR A 119 1.38 8.17 -7.10
CA TYR A 119 2.01 7.75 -5.85
C TYR A 119 2.27 8.96 -4.92
N GLU A 120 2.76 10.05 -5.48
CA GLU A 120 3.02 11.28 -4.71
C GLU A 120 1.72 11.89 -4.18
N ARG A 121 0.67 11.94 -5.01
CA ARG A 121 -0.65 12.42 -4.57
C ARG A 121 -1.26 11.53 -3.50
N PHE A 122 -1.14 10.21 -3.65
CA PHE A 122 -1.60 9.26 -2.64
C PHE A 122 -0.90 9.51 -1.30
N THR A 123 0.41 9.62 -1.32
CA THR A 123 1.21 9.86 -0.11
C THR A 123 0.82 11.16 0.57
N ALA A 124 0.68 12.25 -0.21
CA ALA A 124 0.26 13.54 0.32
C ALA A 124 -1.14 13.47 0.93
N ARG A 125 -2.06 12.75 0.28
CA ARG A 125 -3.42 12.60 0.79
C ARG A 125 -3.47 11.80 2.09
N VAL A 126 -2.69 10.74 2.17
CA VAL A 126 -2.57 9.97 3.42
C VAL A 126 -2.03 10.85 4.55
N ALA A 127 -1.02 11.68 4.27
CA ALA A 127 -0.48 12.61 5.25
C ALA A 127 -1.53 13.60 5.76
N GLU A 128 -2.35 14.15 4.86
CA GLU A 128 -3.46 15.03 5.25
C GLU A 128 -4.46 14.32 6.16
N LEU A 129 -4.89 13.11 5.78
CA LEU A 129 -5.89 12.34 6.52
C LEU A 129 -5.34 11.84 7.86
N LEU A 130 -4.06 11.50 7.89
CA LEU A 130 -3.38 11.04 9.10
C LEU A 130 -3.06 12.19 10.06
N GLY A 131 -2.87 13.40 9.52
CA GLY A 131 -2.51 14.58 10.29
C GLY A 131 -1.04 14.64 10.68
N ARG A 132 -0.17 13.95 9.95
CA ARG A 132 1.27 13.96 10.19
C ARG A 132 2.03 13.58 8.92
N GLU A 133 3.32 13.87 8.91
CA GLU A 133 4.21 13.50 7.80
C GLU A 133 4.22 11.98 7.59
N VAL A 134 4.25 11.58 6.32
CA VAL A 134 4.33 10.18 5.90
C VAL A 134 5.69 9.94 5.25
N PRO A 135 6.63 9.25 5.93
CA PRO A 135 7.89 8.87 5.30
C PRO A 135 7.65 7.92 4.13
N THR A 136 8.56 7.96 3.18
CA THR A 136 8.48 7.13 1.97
C THR A 136 9.82 6.48 1.67
N GLY A 137 9.80 5.47 0.76
CA GLY A 137 11.00 5.02 0.09
C GLY A 137 11.40 6.00 -1.01
N GLU A 138 12.31 5.59 -1.88
CA GLU A 138 12.72 6.33 -3.07
C GLU A 138 12.12 5.65 -4.30
N PHE A 139 11.29 6.38 -5.03
CA PHE A 139 10.60 5.83 -6.20
C PHE A 139 11.61 5.32 -7.24
N GLY A 140 11.44 4.08 -7.68
CA GLY A 140 12.28 3.47 -8.70
C GLY A 140 13.64 2.98 -8.23
N ALA A 141 13.99 3.15 -6.96
CA ALA A 141 15.26 2.69 -6.43
C ALA A 141 15.23 1.21 -6.05
N ASP A 142 16.41 0.62 -5.95
CA ASP A 142 16.59 -0.69 -5.34
C ASP A 142 16.59 -0.51 -3.82
N MET A 143 15.48 -0.87 -3.20
CA MET A 143 15.24 -0.63 -1.78
C MET A 143 15.36 -1.91 -0.97
N GLN A 144 15.93 -1.79 0.24
CA GLN A 144 15.86 -2.82 1.26
C GLN A 144 14.78 -2.39 2.26
N VAL A 145 13.70 -3.16 2.33
CA VAL A 145 12.57 -2.86 3.21
C VAL A 145 12.60 -3.83 4.37
N ALA A 146 12.86 -3.32 5.55
CA ALA A 146 12.90 -4.11 6.78
C ALA A 146 11.65 -3.80 7.61
N LEU A 147 11.08 -4.83 8.23
CA LEU A 147 9.88 -4.65 9.06
C LEU A 147 9.74 -5.78 10.07
N VAL A 148 9.01 -5.49 11.14
CA VAL A 148 8.49 -6.51 12.04
C VAL A 148 6.97 -6.45 11.95
N ASN A 149 6.38 -7.44 11.26
CA ASN A 149 4.92 -7.55 11.18
C ASN A 149 4.38 -7.95 12.56
N ASP A 150 3.41 -7.18 13.03
CA ASP A 150 2.83 -7.36 14.35
C ASP A 150 1.51 -8.09 14.24
N GLY A 151 1.54 -9.38 14.58
CA GLY A 151 0.33 -10.19 14.59
C GLY A 151 0.50 -11.62 14.11
N PRO A 152 0.80 -11.94 12.84
CA PRO A 152 0.88 -11.04 11.69
C PRO A 152 -0.47 -10.50 11.24
N VAL A 153 -0.46 -9.29 10.70
CA VAL A 153 -1.64 -8.68 10.07
C VAL A 153 -1.21 -8.08 8.74
N THR A 154 -1.77 -8.62 7.66
CA THR A 154 -1.43 -8.24 6.29
C THR A 154 -2.72 -8.19 5.49
N ILE A 155 -3.02 -7.04 4.88
CA ILE A 155 -4.28 -6.78 4.20
C ILE A 155 -4.03 -6.26 2.80
N TRP A 156 -4.72 -6.87 1.85
CA TRP A 156 -4.73 -6.49 0.44
C TRP A 156 -5.98 -5.67 0.14
N ILE A 157 -5.83 -4.54 -0.54
CA ILE A 157 -6.95 -3.76 -1.02
C ILE A 157 -6.74 -3.41 -2.48
N ASP A 158 -7.78 -3.61 -3.28
CA ASP A 158 -7.83 -3.27 -4.69
C ASP A 158 -8.93 -2.23 -4.90
N SER A 159 -8.63 -1.13 -5.58
CA SER A 159 -9.56 0.00 -5.71
C SER A 159 -10.85 -0.34 -6.47
N LYS A 160 -10.81 -1.35 -7.33
CA LYS A 160 -11.95 -1.75 -8.16
C LYS A 160 -12.55 -3.10 -7.79
N MET A 161 -11.85 -3.87 -6.95
CA MET A 161 -12.34 -5.15 -6.42
C MET A 161 -12.62 -4.99 -4.93
N ARG A 162 -13.54 -4.11 -4.61
CA ARG A 162 -13.80 -3.66 -3.23
C ARG A 162 -14.43 -4.71 -2.34
N ASP A 163 -14.90 -5.81 -2.92
CA ASP A 163 -15.47 -6.95 -2.20
C ASP A 163 -14.42 -7.95 -1.72
N CYS A 164 -13.19 -7.71 -2.08
CA CYS A 164 -12.08 -8.58 -1.73
C CYS A 164 -11.20 -7.96 -0.67
#